data_99d4a137210dfbf7ca1d09e338b437c0
#
_entry.id   99d4a137210dfbf7ca1d09e338b437c0
#
_cell.length_a   1.000
_cell.length_b   1.000
_cell.length_c   1.000
_cell.angle_alpha   90.00
_cell.angle_beta   90.00
_cell.angle_gamma   90.00
#
_symmetry.space_group_name_H-M   'P 1'
#
loop_
_entity.id
_entity.type
_entity.pdbx_description
1 polymer ?
#
loop_
_entity_poly.entity_id
_entity_poly.type
_entity_poly.pdbx_seq_one_letter_code
_entity_poly.pdbx_strand_id
1 'polypeptide(L)'
;MNNVEFEVDMRDVEYQRLEDKAWLARIYQPKGTGPFPTIIDVHGGAWHNGDRTNNAGIDQALAAKGIVVAAIDFRQPPEAGYPASICDVNLAVRWLKAHASEFNGTDAVGAFGNSSGGHQVVLNALRPRHAPYRALPLPSHPEIDASLAYVIAGWPVIDPLFRFRFAKEFNRQEHIKAHLDYWRTEEAMAEGNPQTIVEQGQQADLPPILMLLKANDRNHPLEMQERFITSYRKRGGDIEVHTFDGLPEHRMAPTPSQPDTIRVIDTIAAFIQRQTARA
;
A
#
# COMPACT_ATOMS: atom_id res chain seq x y z
N MET A 1 16.01 12.43 20.80
CA MET A 1 15.55 13.41 19.79
C MET A 1 14.21 13.93 20.29
N ASN A 2 14.03 15.25 20.34
CA ASN A 2 12.73 15.83 20.76
C ASN A 2 11.70 15.39 19.72
N ASN A 3 10.68 14.65 20.15
CA ASN A 3 9.51 14.31 19.34
C ASN A 3 8.73 15.62 19.11
N VAL A 4 9.03 16.33 18.05
CA VAL A 4 8.18 17.46 17.61
C VAL A 4 7.00 16.81 16.91
N GLU A 5 5.82 16.91 17.53
CA GLU A 5 4.57 16.52 16.87
C GLU A 5 4.03 17.75 16.11
N PHE A 6 3.65 17.53 14.86
CA PHE A 6 3.02 18.54 14.01
C PHE A 6 1.49 18.53 14.22
N GLU A 7 0.87 19.70 14.24
CA GLU A 7 -0.57 19.76 13.98
C GLU A 7 -0.85 19.29 12.55
N VAL A 8 -2.00 18.67 12.34
CA VAL A 8 -2.36 18.06 11.06
C VAL A 8 -3.64 18.69 10.51
N ASP A 9 -3.57 19.21 9.31
CA ASP A 9 -4.75 19.54 8.51
C ASP A 9 -5.23 18.30 7.75
N MET A 10 -6.55 18.10 7.69
CA MET A 10 -7.16 16.98 7.00
C MET A 10 -8.23 17.48 6.03
N ARG A 11 -8.18 17.01 4.77
CA ARG A 11 -9.20 17.32 3.77
C ARG A 11 -9.33 16.20 2.74
N ASP A 12 -10.52 16.05 2.19
CA ASP A 12 -10.77 15.17 1.05
C ASP A 12 -10.60 15.96 -0.26
N VAL A 13 -9.88 15.35 -1.21
CA VAL A 13 -9.59 15.91 -2.54
C VAL A 13 -9.96 14.89 -3.60
N GLU A 14 -10.61 15.32 -4.67
CA GLU A 14 -10.87 14.47 -5.82
C GLU A 14 -9.57 14.26 -6.60
N TYR A 15 -9.13 13.00 -6.71
CA TYR A 15 -7.95 12.65 -7.51
C TYR A 15 -8.34 12.02 -8.86
N GLN A 16 -9.57 11.56 -8.98
CA GLN A 16 -10.10 10.90 -10.17
C GLN A 16 -11.61 11.10 -10.26
N ARG A 17 -12.10 11.22 -11.49
CA ARG A 17 -13.54 11.15 -11.80
C ARG A 17 -13.75 10.11 -12.91
N LEU A 18 -14.62 9.16 -12.65
CA LEU A 18 -15.07 8.20 -13.66
C LEU A 18 -16.58 8.36 -13.81
N GLU A 19 -17.02 8.68 -15.00
CA GLU A 19 -18.40 9.06 -15.27
C GLU A 19 -18.84 10.18 -14.31
N ASP A 20 -19.90 9.96 -13.54
CA ASP A 20 -20.42 10.92 -12.56
C ASP A 20 -19.89 10.71 -11.14
N LYS A 21 -19.04 9.69 -10.92
CA LYS A 21 -18.52 9.34 -9.58
C LYS A 21 -17.12 9.93 -9.36
N ALA A 22 -16.99 10.73 -8.29
CA ALA A 22 -15.70 11.19 -7.77
C ALA A 22 -15.05 10.12 -6.90
N TRP A 23 -13.74 9.90 -7.10
CA TRP A 23 -12.90 9.08 -6.25
C TRP A 23 -11.97 10.00 -5.46
N LEU A 24 -11.94 9.82 -4.15
CA LEU A 24 -11.33 10.79 -3.23
C LEU A 24 -10.03 10.27 -2.65
N ALA A 25 -9.11 11.19 -2.43
CA ALA A 25 -7.95 11.02 -1.55
C ALA A 25 -8.18 11.87 -0.29
N ARG A 26 -8.00 11.28 0.90
CA ARG A 26 -7.93 12.04 2.15
C ARG A 26 -6.48 12.41 2.40
N ILE A 27 -6.21 13.70 2.38
CA ILE A 27 -4.88 14.26 2.64
C ILE A 27 -4.76 14.58 4.10
N TYR A 28 -3.77 13.98 4.76
CA TYR A 28 -3.29 14.36 6.09
C TYR A 28 -2.01 15.14 5.91
N GLN A 29 -2.06 16.43 6.15
CA GLN A 29 -0.96 17.37 5.88
C GLN A 29 -0.40 17.93 7.20
N PRO A 30 0.90 17.72 7.50
CA PRO A 30 1.55 18.39 8.62
C PRO A 30 1.55 19.91 8.44
N LYS A 31 1.25 20.67 9.51
CA LYS A 31 1.42 22.12 9.53
C LYS A 31 2.86 22.47 9.81
N GLY A 32 3.49 23.23 8.94
CA GLY A 32 4.87 23.66 9.13
C GLY A 32 5.60 23.88 7.82
N THR A 33 6.91 24.13 7.93
CA THR A 33 7.79 24.32 6.77
C THR A 33 8.20 22.96 6.21
N GLY A 34 7.72 22.62 5.01
CA GLY A 34 8.11 21.43 4.25
C GLY A 34 9.38 21.68 3.40
N PRO A 35 9.62 20.89 2.36
CA PRO A 35 8.75 19.79 1.95
C PRO A 35 8.85 18.57 2.88
N PHE A 36 7.70 17.95 3.17
CA PHE A 36 7.62 16.74 3.97
C PHE A 36 7.71 15.49 3.09
N PRO A 37 8.26 14.37 3.60
CA PRO A 37 8.10 13.06 2.97
C PRO A 37 6.64 12.78 2.65
N THR A 38 6.38 12.18 1.49
CA THR A 38 5.01 11.96 0.99
C THR A 38 4.77 10.49 0.73
N ILE A 39 3.64 9.97 1.21
CA ILE A 39 3.20 8.61 0.93
C ILE A 39 1.75 8.56 0.46
N ILE A 40 1.45 7.57 -0.38
CA ILE A 40 0.08 7.13 -0.61
C ILE A 40 -0.26 6.00 0.36
N ASP A 41 -1.46 6.02 0.96
CA ASP A 41 -2.01 4.89 1.72
C ASP A 41 -3.09 4.16 0.93
N VAL A 42 -2.94 2.83 0.83
CA VAL A 42 -3.89 1.93 0.17
C VAL A 42 -4.41 0.93 1.21
N HIS A 43 -5.66 1.11 1.60
CA HIS A 43 -6.26 0.32 2.66
C HIS A 43 -6.41 -1.17 2.33
N GLY A 44 -6.48 -1.99 3.36
CA GLY A 44 -6.85 -3.40 3.28
C GLY A 44 -8.36 -3.61 3.07
N GLY A 45 -8.83 -4.84 3.27
CA GLY A 45 -10.25 -5.19 3.14
C GLY A 45 -10.52 -6.25 2.08
N ALA A 46 -9.52 -7.11 1.82
CA ALA A 46 -9.59 -8.21 0.86
C ALA A 46 -10.03 -7.75 -0.54
N TRP A 47 -9.60 -6.56 -0.98
CA TRP A 47 -9.91 -5.87 -2.24
C TRP A 47 -11.37 -5.46 -2.45
N HIS A 48 -12.28 -5.73 -1.51
CA HIS A 48 -13.71 -5.47 -1.71
C HIS A 48 -14.41 -4.76 -0.54
N ASN A 49 -13.68 -4.43 0.51
CA ASN A 49 -14.21 -3.67 1.65
C ASN A 49 -13.26 -2.53 2.03
N GLY A 50 -13.84 -1.47 2.57
CA GLY A 50 -13.10 -0.35 3.11
C GLY A 50 -13.13 0.87 2.22
N ASP A 51 -12.53 1.93 2.75
CA ASP A 51 -12.37 3.23 2.11
C ASP A 51 -11.15 3.95 2.67
N ARG A 52 -10.87 5.17 2.19
CA ARG A 52 -9.77 6.06 2.63
C ARG A 52 -9.73 6.37 4.13
N THR A 53 -10.73 5.93 4.90
CA THR A 53 -10.77 6.16 6.35
C THR A 53 -10.29 4.97 7.17
N ASN A 54 -10.03 3.83 6.53
CA ASN A 54 -9.71 2.59 7.24
C ASN A 54 -8.46 2.67 8.12
N ASN A 55 -7.43 3.40 7.66
CA ASN A 55 -6.18 3.56 8.38
C ASN A 55 -6.06 4.94 9.07
N ALA A 56 -7.17 5.68 9.22
CA ALA A 56 -7.19 7.08 9.68
C ALA A 56 -6.33 7.36 10.92
N GLY A 57 -6.34 6.45 11.91
CA GLY A 57 -5.54 6.62 13.13
C GLY A 57 -4.03 6.56 12.88
N ILE A 58 -3.60 5.72 11.94
CA ILE A 58 -2.19 5.59 11.54
C ILE A 58 -1.79 6.78 10.69
N ASP A 59 -2.63 7.14 9.72
CA ASP A 59 -2.37 8.24 8.79
C ASP A 59 -2.22 9.57 9.55
N GLN A 60 -3.13 9.83 10.51
CA GLN A 60 -3.06 10.97 11.40
C GLN A 60 -1.75 10.96 12.24
N ALA A 61 -1.37 9.81 12.77
CA ALA A 61 -0.16 9.70 13.59
C ALA A 61 1.13 9.83 12.76
N LEU A 62 1.15 9.32 11.52
CA LEU A 62 2.27 9.53 10.59
C LEU A 62 2.37 11.00 10.18
N ALA A 63 1.23 11.65 9.93
CA ALA A 63 1.22 13.08 9.62
C ALA A 63 1.70 13.92 10.81
N ALA A 64 1.32 13.58 12.04
CA ALA A 64 1.86 14.23 13.24
C ALA A 64 3.39 14.08 13.40
N LYS A 65 3.99 13.07 12.73
CA LYS A 65 5.46 12.87 12.65
C LYS A 65 6.11 13.55 11.43
N GLY A 66 5.38 14.41 10.72
CA GLY A 66 5.91 15.18 9.60
C GLY A 66 5.92 14.41 8.28
N ILE A 67 4.90 13.61 8.00
CA ILE A 67 4.74 12.86 6.76
C ILE A 67 3.40 13.25 6.12
N VAL A 68 3.40 13.69 4.88
CA VAL A 68 2.15 13.86 4.11
C VAL A 68 1.62 12.48 3.74
N VAL A 69 0.36 12.21 4.10
CA VAL A 69 -0.31 10.96 3.75
C VAL A 69 -1.52 11.24 2.87
N ALA A 70 -1.62 10.56 1.74
CA ALA A 70 -2.77 10.56 0.86
C ALA A 70 -3.45 9.18 0.89
N ALA A 71 -4.47 9.02 1.75
CA ALA A 71 -5.26 7.79 1.82
C ALA A 71 -6.35 7.81 0.74
N ILE A 72 -6.41 6.78 -0.11
CA ILE A 72 -7.25 6.78 -1.31
C ILE A 72 -8.43 5.81 -1.24
N ASP A 73 -9.53 6.22 -1.89
CA ASP A 73 -10.55 5.29 -2.37
C ASP A 73 -10.11 4.69 -3.70
N PHE A 74 -10.52 3.48 -3.98
CA PHE A 74 -10.31 2.81 -5.27
C PHE A 74 -11.49 1.90 -5.60
N ARG A 75 -11.67 1.56 -6.89
CA ARG A 75 -12.75 0.69 -7.34
C ARG A 75 -12.64 -0.72 -6.75
N GLN A 76 -13.79 -1.26 -6.33
CA GLN A 76 -13.93 -2.54 -5.66
C GLN A 76 -15.12 -3.33 -6.21
N PRO A 77 -15.16 -4.68 -6.05
CA PRO A 77 -16.37 -5.45 -6.30
C PRO A 77 -17.56 -4.96 -5.45
N PRO A 78 -18.79 -5.09 -5.94
CA PRO A 78 -19.16 -5.70 -7.21
C PRO A 78 -18.97 -4.78 -8.43
N GLU A 79 -18.65 -3.50 -8.23
CA GLU A 79 -18.52 -2.47 -9.27
C GLU A 79 -17.40 -2.82 -10.26
N ALA A 80 -16.23 -3.20 -9.74
CA ALA A 80 -15.10 -3.62 -10.57
C ALA A 80 -14.17 -4.62 -9.86
N GLY A 81 -13.69 -5.62 -10.60
CA GLY A 81 -12.65 -6.55 -10.14
C GLY A 81 -11.27 -6.16 -10.67
N TYR A 82 -10.30 -7.07 -10.50
CA TYR A 82 -8.95 -6.93 -11.07
C TYR A 82 -8.99 -6.70 -12.60
N PRO A 83 -8.19 -5.78 -13.17
CA PRO A 83 -7.15 -4.97 -12.50
C PRO A 83 -7.60 -3.54 -12.13
N ALA A 84 -8.90 -3.24 -12.02
CA ALA A 84 -9.40 -1.88 -11.89
C ALA A 84 -8.79 -1.10 -10.71
N SER A 85 -8.72 -1.70 -9.52
CA SER A 85 -8.12 -1.04 -8.35
C SER A 85 -6.63 -0.78 -8.51
N ILE A 86 -5.89 -1.65 -9.22
CA ILE A 86 -4.47 -1.41 -9.53
C ILE A 86 -4.32 -0.22 -10.49
N CYS A 87 -5.24 -0.07 -11.45
CA CYS A 87 -5.26 1.11 -12.32
C CYS A 87 -5.50 2.40 -11.52
N ASP A 88 -6.39 2.33 -10.52
CA ASP A 88 -6.68 3.47 -9.64
C ASP A 88 -5.47 3.82 -8.76
N VAL A 89 -4.83 2.83 -8.15
CA VAL A 89 -3.57 3.02 -7.37
C VAL A 89 -2.48 3.62 -8.26
N ASN A 90 -2.30 3.09 -9.49
CA ASN A 90 -1.32 3.61 -10.44
C ASN A 90 -1.60 5.08 -10.80
N LEU A 91 -2.87 5.42 -11.07
CA LEU A 91 -3.25 6.80 -11.32
C LEU A 91 -3.02 7.69 -10.09
N ALA A 92 -3.43 7.24 -8.91
CA ALA A 92 -3.30 8.00 -7.66
C ALA A 92 -1.83 8.30 -7.31
N VAL A 93 -0.91 7.35 -7.55
CA VAL A 93 0.54 7.61 -7.39
C VAL A 93 1.01 8.71 -8.34
N ARG A 94 0.63 8.64 -9.63
CA ARG A 94 1.00 9.67 -10.62
C ARG A 94 0.40 11.03 -10.28
N TRP A 95 -0.86 11.04 -9.86
CA TRP A 95 -1.55 12.24 -9.43
C TRP A 95 -0.86 12.86 -8.20
N LEU A 96 -0.55 12.05 -7.19
CA LEU A 96 0.11 12.56 -5.98
C LEU A 96 1.50 13.13 -6.28
N LYS A 97 2.28 12.52 -7.16
CA LYS A 97 3.56 13.09 -7.63
C LYS A 97 3.38 14.46 -8.28
N ALA A 98 2.35 14.61 -9.11
CA ALA A 98 2.07 15.87 -9.79
C ALA A 98 1.63 17.00 -8.85
N HIS A 99 0.98 16.65 -7.72
CA HIS A 99 0.34 17.59 -6.80
C HIS A 99 1.00 17.64 -5.40
N ALA A 100 2.09 16.92 -5.17
CA ALA A 100 2.72 16.80 -3.84
C ALA A 100 3.08 18.17 -3.23
N SER A 101 3.55 19.10 -4.05
CA SER A 101 3.90 20.47 -3.62
C SER A 101 2.71 21.27 -3.09
N GLU A 102 1.48 20.99 -3.54
CA GLU A 102 0.25 21.63 -3.04
C GLU A 102 -0.06 21.22 -1.60
N PHE A 103 0.53 20.10 -1.16
CA PHE A 103 0.40 19.56 0.19
C PHE A 103 1.68 19.75 1.02
N ASN A 104 2.60 20.57 0.57
CA ASN A 104 3.90 20.79 1.20
C ASN A 104 4.76 19.50 1.23
N GLY A 105 4.50 18.58 0.30
CA GLY A 105 5.15 17.28 0.18
C GLY A 105 6.22 17.20 -0.89
N THR A 106 7.01 16.13 -0.86
CA THR A 106 8.00 15.80 -1.90
C THR A 106 7.35 14.94 -2.99
N ASP A 107 7.84 15.06 -4.22
CA ASP A 107 7.43 14.23 -5.38
C ASP A 107 8.09 12.84 -5.39
N ALA A 108 9.08 12.60 -4.53
CA ALA A 108 9.63 11.28 -4.24
C ALA A 108 8.64 10.46 -3.38
N VAL A 109 7.53 10.06 -3.99
CA VAL A 109 6.41 9.42 -3.30
C VAL A 109 6.73 7.98 -2.92
N GLY A 110 6.53 7.65 -1.63
CA GLY A 110 6.47 6.28 -1.13
C GLY A 110 5.03 5.76 -1.07
N ALA A 111 4.86 4.49 -0.67
CA ALA A 111 3.55 3.90 -0.45
C ALA A 111 3.48 3.10 0.84
N PHE A 112 2.34 3.18 1.52
CA PHE A 112 1.94 2.27 2.58
C PHE A 112 0.69 1.51 2.16
N GLY A 113 0.61 0.25 2.53
CA GLY A 113 -0.61 -0.53 2.39
C GLY A 113 -0.56 -1.78 3.26
N ASN A 114 -1.72 -2.18 3.77
CA ASN A 114 -1.83 -3.37 4.62
C ASN A 114 -2.71 -4.44 3.97
N SER A 115 -2.44 -5.72 4.24
CA SER A 115 -3.20 -6.86 3.72
C SER A 115 -3.35 -6.80 2.18
N SER A 116 -4.56 -6.70 1.65
CA SER A 116 -4.81 -6.52 0.20
C SER A 116 -4.30 -5.17 -0.33
N GLY A 117 -4.27 -4.11 0.48
CA GLY A 117 -3.61 -2.86 0.12
C GLY A 117 -2.09 -3.02 -0.01
N GLY A 118 -1.49 -3.80 0.90
CA GLY A 118 -0.07 -4.17 0.81
C GLY A 118 0.26 -4.93 -0.47
N HIS A 119 -0.63 -5.82 -0.92
CA HIS A 119 -0.52 -6.43 -2.24
C HIS A 119 -0.50 -5.39 -3.36
N GLN A 120 -1.46 -4.46 -3.35
CA GLN A 120 -1.63 -3.47 -4.43
C GLN A 120 -0.43 -2.53 -4.54
N VAL A 121 0.10 -2.02 -3.40
CA VAL A 121 1.27 -1.13 -3.44
C VAL A 121 2.53 -1.85 -3.89
N VAL A 122 2.73 -3.12 -3.48
CA VAL A 122 3.88 -3.91 -3.96
C VAL A 122 3.74 -4.25 -5.43
N LEU A 123 2.56 -4.66 -5.90
CA LEU A 123 2.33 -4.95 -7.32
C LEU A 123 2.56 -3.72 -8.21
N ASN A 124 2.04 -2.55 -7.80
CA ASN A 124 2.31 -1.30 -8.51
C ASN A 124 3.80 -0.95 -8.51
N ALA A 125 4.48 -1.12 -7.38
CA ALA A 125 5.91 -0.84 -7.25
C ALA A 125 6.77 -1.70 -8.18
N LEU A 126 6.43 -2.99 -8.30
CA LEU A 126 7.12 -3.91 -9.21
C LEU A 126 6.86 -3.59 -10.69
N ARG A 127 5.68 -3.08 -11.03
CA ARG A 127 5.23 -2.86 -12.42
C ARG A 127 4.63 -1.47 -12.67
N PRO A 128 5.30 -0.38 -12.27
CA PRO A 128 4.73 0.98 -12.32
C PRO A 128 4.39 1.46 -13.75
N ARG A 129 5.07 0.89 -14.76
CA ARG A 129 4.91 1.25 -16.19
C ARG A 129 4.16 0.18 -16.98
N HIS A 130 3.59 -0.84 -16.32
CA HIS A 130 2.82 -1.90 -17.00
C HIS A 130 1.59 -1.31 -17.70
N ALA A 131 1.50 -1.51 -19.01
CA ALA A 131 0.49 -0.85 -19.83
C ALA A 131 -0.97 -1.10 -19.33
N PRO A 132 -1.37 -2.32 -18.95
CA PRO A 132 -2.69 -2.56 -18.36
C PRO A 132 -2.98 -1.76 -17.10
N TYR A 133 -1.98 -1.50 -16.24
CA TYR A 133 -2.17 -0.72 -15.00
C TYR A 133 -2.19 0.79 -15.25
N ARG A 134 -1.65 1.25 -16.37
CA ARG A 134 -1.70 2.65 -16.82
C ARG A 134 -2.92 2.98 -17.70
N ALA A 135 -3.95 2.16 -17.68
CA ALA A 135 -5.15 2.35 -18.49
C ALA A 135 -5.88 3.69 -18.25
N LEU A 136 -5.72 4.27 -17.05
CA LEU A 136 -6.30 5.57 -16.73
C LEU A 136 -5.30 6.69 -17.07
N PRO A 137 -5.66 7.66 -17.92
CA PRO A 137 -4.77 8.76 -18.28
C PRO A 137 -4.63 9.79 -17.15
N LEU A 138 -3.48 10.47 -17.11
CA LEU A 138 -3.28 11.73 -16.37
C LEU A 138 -2.88 12.80 -17.41
N PRO A 139 -3.85 13.44 -18.08
CA PRO A 139 -3.55 14.28 -19.27
C PRO A 139 -2.71 15.51 -18.94
N SER A 140 -2.80 16.03 -17.72
CA SER A 140 -2.00 17.19 -17.27
C SER A 140 -0.52 16.88 -17.13
N HIS A 141 -0.15 15.61 -16.88
CA HIS A 141 1.23 15.16 -16.63
C HIS A 141 1.45 13.77 -17.22
N PRO A 142 1.40 13.61 -18.55
CA PRO A 142 1.48 12.30 -19.22
C PRO A 142 2.85 11.62 -19.06
N GLU A 143 3.91 12.40 -18.77
CA GLU A 143 5.28 11.93 -18.56
C GLU A 143 5.49 11.24 -17.21
N ILE A 144 4.68 11.56 -16.19
CA ILE A 144 4.83 11.00 -14.84
C ILE A 144 4.44 9.52 -14.85
N ASP A 145 5.33 8.68 -14.34
CA ASP A 145 5.06 7.27 -14.10
C ASP A 145 4.71 6.97 -12.63
N ALA A 146 4.21 5.77 -12.36
CA ALA A 146 3.81 5.34 -11.02
C ALA A 146 4.94 4.65 -10.23
N SER A 147 6.21 4.92 -10.55
CA SER A 147 7.34 4.42 -9.75
C SER A 147 7.28 4.97 -8.33
N LEU A 148 7.63 4.15 -7.35
CA LEU A 148 7.65 4.50 -5.93
C LEU A 148 9.08 4.57 -5.44
N ALA A 149 9.38 5.56 -4.60
CA ALA A 149 10.70 5.71 -3.99
C ALA A 149 10.98 4.59 -2.97
N TYR A 150 9.95 4.13 -2.28
CA TYR A 150 9.96 3.03 -1.31
C TYR A 150 8.55 2.52 -1.04
N VAL A 151 8.45 1.34 -0.43
CA VAL A 151 7.16 0.71 -0.08
C VAL A 151 7.16 0.24 1.37
N ILE A 152 6.06 0.45 2.05
CA ILE A 152 5.76 -0.14 3.36
C ILE A 152 4.60 -1.11 3.18
N ALA A 153 4.85 -2.42 3.36
CA ALA A 153 3.87 -3.47 3.19
C ALA A 153 3.53 -4.11 4.54
N GLY A 154 2.37 -3.79 5.10
CA GLY A 154 1.88 -4.35 6.36
C GLY A 154 1.17 -5.68 6.13
N TRP A 155 1.72 -6.81 6.65
CA TRP A 155 1.15 -8.16 6.50
C TRP A 155 0.45 -8.38 5.14
N PRO A 156 1.14 -8.17 4.01
CA PRO A 156 0.52 -8.11 2.70
C PRO A 156 0.02 -9.47 2.22
N VAL A 157 -0.99 -9.46 1.35
CA VAL A 157 -1.33 -10.64 0.54
C VAL A 157 -0.34 -10.72 -0.63
N ILE A 158 0.90 -11.11 -0.33
CA ILE A 158 1.99 -11.02 -1.32
C ILE A 158 1.94 -12.10 -2.42
N ASP A 159 1.20 -13.18 -2.18
CA ASP A 159 0.92 -14.26 -3.13
C ASP A 159 -0.58 -14.57 -3.10
N PRO A 160 -1.42 -13.91 -3.91
CA PRO A 160 -2.86 -14.11 -3.90
C PRO A 160 -3.26 -15.54 -4.32
N LEU A 161 -2.52 -16.19 -5.20
CA LEU A 161 -2.82 -17.56 -5.63
C LEU A 161 -2.54 -18.58 -4.52
N PHE A 162 -1.40 -18.44 -3.82
CA PHE A 162 -1.10 -19.25 -2.64
C PHE A 162 -2.18 -19.07 -1.58
N ARG A 163 -2.53 -17.81 -1.24
CA ARG A 163 -3.55 -17.52 -0.23
C ARG A 163 -4.93 -18.08 -0.60
N PHE A 164 -5.30 -18.04 -1.88
CA PHE A 164 -6.56 -18.64 -2.34
C PHE A 164 -6.58 -20.16 -2.15
N ARG A 165 -5.51 -20.85 -2.54
CA ARG A 165 -5.37 -22.31 -2.36
C ARG A 165 -5.34 -22.69 -0.88
N PHE A 166 -4.61 -21.96 -0.06
CA PHE A 166 -4.62 -22.09 1.39
C PHE A 166 -6.05 -21.88 1.98
N ALA A 167 -6.79 -20.89 1.52
CA ALA A 167 -8.18 -20.69 1.96
C ALA A 167 -9.08 -21.87 1.57
N LYS A 168 -8.88 -22.47 0.40
CA LYS A 168 -9.62 -23.68 -0.02
C LYS A 168 -9.26 -24.90 0.85
N GLU A 169 -7.99 -25.13 1.12
CA GLU A 169 -7.50 -26.24 1.96
C GLU A 169 -8.10 -26.17 3.38
N PHE A 170 -8.17 -24.97 3.97
CA PHE A 170 -8.69 -24.75 5.31
C PHE A 170 -10.17 -24.34 5.35
N ASN A 171 -10.89 -24.50 4.24
CA ASN A 171 -12.34 -24.20 4.10
C ASN A 171 -12.75 -22.80 4.58
N ARG A 172 -11.92 -21.77 4.29
CA ARG A 172 -12.17 -20.37 4.68
C ARG A 172 -13.05 -19.67 3.66
N GLN A 173 -14.36 -19.89 3.76
CA GLN A 173 -15.35 -19.49 2.76
C GLN A 173 -15.33 -17.98 2.45
N GLU A 174 -15.18 -17.11 3.46
CA GLU A 174 -15.12 -15.66 3.26
C GLU A 174 -13.91 -15.25 2.42
N HIS A 175 -12.73 -15.86 2.67
CA HIS A 175 -11.54 -15.59 1.87
C HIS A 175 -11.66 -16.12 0.44
N ILE A 176 -12.24 -17.32 0.28
CA ILE A 176 -12.48 -17.89 -1.06
C ILE A 176 -13.39 -16.95 -1.85
N LYS A 177 -14.52 -16.53 -1.24
CA LYS A 177 -15.46 -15.60 -1.88
C LYS A 177 -14.77 -14.28 -2.26
N ALA A 178 -14.04 -13.65 -1.34
CA ALA A 178 -13.35 -12.40 -1.59
C ALA A 178 -12.35 -12.49 -2.76
N HIS A 179 -11.61 -13.61 -2.87
CA HIS A 179 -10.72 -13.84 -4.01
C HIS A 179 -11.50 -13.97 -5.32
N LEU A 180 -12.59 -14.75 -5.34
CA LEU A 180 -13.40 -14.95 -6.54
C LEU A 180 -14.11 -13.67 -6.96
N ASP A 181 -14.62 -12.88 -6.02
CA ASP A 181 -15.28 -11.60 -6.33
C ASP A 181 -14.30 -10.62 -7.01
N TYR A 182 -13.05 -10.54 -6.56
CA TYR A 182 -12.06 -9.61 -7.08
C TYR A 182 -11.31 -10.15 -8.30
N TRP A 183 -10.73 -11.37 -8.19
CA TRP A 183 -9.85 -11.93 -9.21
C TRP A 183 -10.58 -12.71 -10.30
N ARG A 184 -11.74 -13.29 -9.97
CA ARG A 184 -12.56 -14.16 -10.81
C ARG A 184 -11.91 -15.50 -11.18
N THR A 185 -10.61 -15.53 -11.54
CA THR A 185 -9.91 -16.74 -11.98
C THR A 185 -8.54 -16.90 -11.31
N GLU A 186 -7.99 -18.12 -11.28
CA GLU A 186 -6.63 -18.38 -10.79
C GLU A 186 -5.56 -17.80 -11.74
N GLU A 187 -5.86 -17.68 -13.04
CA GLU A 187 -4.97 -17.06 -14.02
C GLU A 187 -4.76 -15.56 -13.72
N ALA A 188 -5.84 -14.85 -13.38
CA ALA A 188 -5.75 -13.47 -12.96
C ALA A 188 -4.96 -13.32 -11.64
N MET A 189 -5.16 -14.25 -10.67
CA MET A 189 -4.36 -14.30 -9.44
C MET A 189 -2.88 -14.54 -9.74
N ALA A 190 -2.54 -15.35 -10.73
CA ALA A 190 -1.17 -15.63 -11.13
C ALA A 190 -0.54 -14.43 -11.88
N GLU A 191 -1.30 -13.73 -12.70
CA GLU A 191 -0.84 -12.54 -13.45
C GLU A 191 -0.51 -11.38 -12.50
N GLY A 192 -1.44 -11.04 -11.58
CA GLY A 192 -1.27 -9.96 -10.60
C GLY A 192 -0.52 -10.41 -9.33
N ASN A 193 0.42 -11.33 -9.41
CA ASN A 193 1.09 -11.96 -8.28
C ASN A 193 2.51 -11.44 -8.06
N PRO A 194 2.77 -10.61 -7.04
CA PRO A 194 4.11 -10.12 -6.71
C PRO A 194 5.14 -11.25 -6.54
N GLN A 195 4.77 -12.35 -5.86
CA GLN A 195 5.66 -13.50 -5.68
C GLN A 195 6.08 -14.10 -7.03
N THR A 196 5.13 -14.33 -7.92
CA THR A 196 5.41 -14.90 -9.26
C THR A 196 6.32 -13.99 -10.08
N ILE A 197 6.07 -12.68 -10.06
CA ILE A 197 6.88 -11.70 -10.79
C ILE A 197 8.35 -11.77 -10.35
N VAL A 198 8.58 -11.77 -9.03
CA VAL A 198 9.93 -11.76 -8.48
C VAL A 198 10.62 -13.11 -8.66
N GLU A 199 9.94 -14.22 -8.36
CA GLU A 199 10.51 -15.57 -8.39
C GLU A 199 10.87 -16.01 -9.82
N GLN A 200 10.05 -15.69 -10.80
CA GLN A 200 10.28 -16.04 -12.20
C GLN A 200 11.25 -15.09 -12.93
N GLY A 201 11.77 -14.08 -12.24
CA GLY A 201 12.70 -13.14 -12.84
C GLY A 201 12.09 -12.23 -13.90
N GLN A 202 10.78 -11.97 -13.83
CA GLN A 202 10.12 -11.06 -14.76
C GLN A 202 10.66 -9.64 -14.59
N GLN A 203 10.54 -8.82 -15.63
CA GLN A 203 10.94 -7.41 -15.56
C GLN A 203 10.14 -6.70 -14.46
N ALA A 204 10.84 -6.07 -13.52
CA ALA A 204 10.26 -5.38 -12.38
C ALA A 204 11.22 -4.34 -11.83
N ASP A 205 10.66 -3.26 -11.27
CA ASP A 205 11.39 -2.36 -10.40
C ASP A 205 11.51 -2.97 -9.00
N LEU A 206 12.59 -2.70 -8.30
CA LEU A 206 12.83 -3.26 -6.97
C LEU A 206 13.15 -2.13 -5.97
N PRO A 207 12.17 -1.26 -5.63
CA PRO A 207 12.41 -0.21 -4.65
C PRO A 207 12.63 -0.79 -3.25
N PRO A 208 13.26 -0.06 -2.32
CA PRO A 208 13.36 -0.48 -0.93
C PRO A 208 11.98 -0.79 -0.33
N ILE A 209 11.85 -1.94 0.35
CA ILE A 209 10.61 -2.37 1.02
C ILE A 209 10.83 -2.49 2.52
N LEU A 210 9.93 -1.89 3.32
CA LEU A 210 9.72 -2.27 4.71
C LEU A 210 8.55 -3.24 4.78
N MET A 211 8.81 -4.45 5.26
CA MET A 211 7.78 -5.48 5.45
C MET A 211 7.47 -5.66 6.92
N LEU A 212 6.22 -5.41 7.30
CA LEU A 212 5.73 -5.55 8.67
C LEU A 212 4.93 -6.84 8.75
N LEU A 213 5.30 -7.73 9.66
CA LEU A 213 4.68 -9.04 9.83
C LEU A 213 4.02 -9.14 11.20
N LYS A 214 3.01 -10.00 11.29
CA LYS A 214 2.40 -10.43 12.55
C LYS A 214 2.85 -11.85 12.86
N ALA A 215 3.39 -12.09 14.04
CA ALA A 215 3.95 -13.40 14.41
C ALA A 215 2.93 -14.55 14.33
N ASN A 216 1.66 -14.28 14.69
CA ASN A 216 0.60 -15.27 14.74
C ASN A 216 -0.49 -15.01 13.68
N ASP A 217 -0.09 -14.60 12.46
CA ASP A 217 -1.04 -14.27 11.41
C ASP A 217 -1.59 -15.50 10.72
N ARG A 218 -2.85 -15.83 11.00
CA ARG A 218 -3.57 -16.92 10.34
C ARG A 218 -4.11 -16.56 8.96
N ASN A 219 -4.14 -15.27 8.61
CA ASN A 219 -4.68 -14.78 7.34
C ASN A 219 -3.60 -14.59 6.27
N HIS A 220 -2.35 -14.40 6.72
CA HIS A 220 -1.19 -14.19 5.85
C HIS A 220 -0.05 -15.10 6.33
N PRO A 221 -0.07 -16.40 5.93
CA PRO A 221 0.90 -17.40 6.41
C PRO A 221 2.34 -16.92 6.28
N LEU A 222 3.16 -17.14 7.31
CA LEU A 222 4.56 -16.71 7.34
C LEU A 222 5.36 -17.30 6.17
N GLU A 223 5.09 -18.56 5.80
CA GLU A 223 5.72 -19.20 4.63
C GLU A 223 5.57 -18.38 3.34
N MET A 224 4.37 -17.84 3.11
CA MET A 224 4.10 -16.95 1.97
C MET A 224 4.99 -15.69 2.01
N GLN A 225 5.14 -15.10 3.19
CA GLN A 225 5.94 -13.90 3.40
C GLN A 225 7.44 -14.18 3.23
N GLU A 226 7.93 -15.24 3.87
CA GLU A 226 9.35 -15.65 3.84
C GLU A 226 9.82 -16.00 2.42
N ARG A 227 8.96 -16.65 1.64
CA ARG A 227 9.22 -16.96 0.24
C ARG A 227 9.42 -15.69 -0.59
N PHE A 228 8.57 -14.68 -0.40
CA PHE A 228 8.72 -13.40 -1.10
C PHE A 228 10.00 -12.67 -0.67
N ILE A 229 10.26 -12.58 0.64
CA ILE A 229 11.47 -11.93 1.18
C ILE A 229 12.72 -12.56 0.58
N THR A 230 12.78 -13.89 0.54
CA THR A 230 13.90 -14.63 -0.04
C THR A 230 14.06 -14.34 -1.52
N SER A 231 12.97 -14.38 -2.28
CA SER A 231 12.98 -14.12 -3.72
C SER A 231 13.35 -12.68 -4.05
N TYR A 232 12.87 -11.71 -3.28
CA TYR A 232 13.17 -10.30 -3.45
C TYR A 232 14.64 -10.00 -3.23
N ARG A 233 15.22 -10.52 -2.13
CA ARG A 233 16.66 -10.40 -1.84
C ARG A 233 17.53 -11.07 -2.90
N LYS A 234 17.13 -12.24 -3.36
CA LYS A 234 17.83 -12.95 -4.45
C LYS A 234 17.89 -12.15 -5.74
N ARG A 235 16.90 -11.29 -5.99
CA ARG A 235 16.86 -10.37 -7.13
C ARG A 235 17.66 -9.06 -6.91
N GLY A 236 18.30 -8.90 -5.76
CA GLY A 236 19.04 -7.68 -5.39
C GLY A 236 18.16 -6.57 -4.79
N GLY A 237 16.91 -6.85 -4.49
CA GLY A 237 16.02 -5.91 -3.82
C GLY A 237 16.37 -5.74 -2.34
N ASP A 238 16.29 -4.50 -1.84
CA ASP A 238 16.47 -4.18 -0.41
C ASP A 238 15.14 -4.36 0.32
N ILE A 239 15.11 -5.24 1.33
CA ILE A 239 13.90 -5.51 2.12
C ILE A 239 14.23 -5.63 3.61
N GLU A 240 13.72 -4.68 4.39
CA GLU A 240 13.75 -4.66 5.85
C GLU A 240 12.50 -5.35 6.40
N VAL A 241 12.64 -6.17 7.43
CA VAL A 241 11.52 -6.97 7.98
C VAL A 241 11.40 -6.75 9.47
N HIS A 242 10.20 -6.42 9.93
CA HIS A 242 9.87 -6.34 11.36
C HIS A 242 8.66 -7.21 11.68
N THR A 243 8.79 -8.03 12.72
CA THR A 243 7.71 -8.90 13.21
C THR A 243 7.17 -8.37 14.53
N PHE A 244 5.85 -8.34 14.67
CA PHE A 244 5.13 -7.86 15.86
C PHE A 244 4.28 -8.98 16.45
N ASP A 245 4.45 -9.23 17.75
CA ASP A 245 3.76 -10.33 18.47
C ASP A 245 2.38 -9.94 18.99
N GLY A 246 2.19 -8.67 19.36
CA GLY A 246 0.99 -8.17 20.06
C GLY A 246 -0.09 -7.56 19.15
N LEU A 247 0.09 -7.55 17.83
CA LEU A 247 -0.92 -7.00 16.93
C LEU A 247 -2.13 -7.94 16.81
N PRO A 248 -3.37 -7.39 16.88
CA PRO A 248 -4.58 -8.19 16.72
C PRO A 248 -4.62 -8.89 15.37
N GLU A 249 -5.17 -10.10 15.33
CA GLU A 249 -5.18 -10.98 14.16
C GLU A 249 -5.81 -10.31 12.92
N HIS A 250 -6.87 -9.53 13.10
CA HIS A 250 -7.68 -9.03 11.99
C HIS A 250 -7.53 -7.55 11.67
N ARG A 251 -6.98 -6.76 12.58
CA ARG A 251 -6.82 -5.30 12.39
C ARG A 251 -5.54 -4.81 13.05
N MET A 252 -4.96 -3.74 12.56
CA MET A 252 -4.21 -2.87 13.44
C MET A 252 -5.21 -2.29 14.45
N ALA A 253 -4.79 -2.13 15.70
CA ALA A 253 -5.66 -1.57 16.70
C ALA A 253 -6.17 -0.20 16.22
N PRO A 254 -7.47 0.07 16.36
CA PRO A 254 -8.06 1.33 15.88
C PRO A 254 -7.55 2.55 16.64
N THR A 255 -6.87 2.35 17.76
CA THR A 255 -6.34 3.43 18.59
C THR A 255 -4.82 3.50 18.51
N PRO A 256 -4.24 4.62 18.03
CA PRO A 256 -2.79 4.85 18.03
C PRO A 256 -2.11 4.75 19.40
N SER A 257 -2.90 4.74 20.48
CA SER A 257 -2.40 4.67 21.87
C SER A 257 -1.99 3.27 22.35
N GLN A 258 -2.27 2.21 21.58
CA GLN A 258 -1.83 0.88 21.96
C GLN A 258 -0.33 0.70 21.68
N PRO A 259 0.46 0.12 22.63
CA PRO A 259 1.91 0.04 22.54
C PRO A 259 2.42 -0.56 21.21
N ASP A 260 1.79 -1.62 20.72
CA ASP A 260 2.22 -2.25 19.46
C ASP A 260 1.87 -1.41 18.24
N THR A 261 0.77 -0.67 18.26
CA THR A 261 0.42 0.28 17.20
C THR A 261 1.41 1.45 17.17
N ILE A 262 1.81 1.97 18.33
CA ILE A 262 2.86 3.00 18.44
C ILE A 262 4.17 2.47 17.84
N ARG A 263 4.60 1.27 18.19
CA ARG A 263 5.82 0.65 17.64
C ARG A 263 5.76 0.51 16.11
N VAL A 264 4.62 0.13 15.55
CA VAL A 264 4.41 0.06 14.09
C VAL A 264 4.57 1.43 13.46
N ILE A 265 3.88 2.46 14.00
CA ILE A 265 3.95 3.83 13.51
C ILE A 265 5.39 4.38 13.57
N ASP A 266 6.09 4.15 14.69
CA ASP A 266 7.49 4.58 14.86
C ASP A 266 8.42 3.88 13.86
N THR A 267 8.21 2.58 13.62
CA THR A 267 8.98 1.81 12.64
C THR A 267 8.77 2.35 11.22
N ILE A 268 7.52 2.62 10.84
CA ILE A 268 7.17 3.22 9.54
C ILE A 268 7.83 4.59 9.39
N ALA A 269 7.64 5.47 10.37
CA ALA A 269 8.18 6.83 10.32
C ALA A 269 9.73 6.84 10.22
N ALA A 270 10.40 6.00 11.02
CA ALA A 270 11.84 5.86 10.97
C ALA A 270 12.35 5.33 9.62
N PHE A 271 11.65 4.37 9.02
CA PHE A 271 11.98 3.88 7.68
C PHE A 271 11.83 5.00 6.63
N ILE A 272 10.71 5.71 6.61
CA ILE A 272 10.46 6.82 5.69
C ILE A 272 11.57 7.89 5.80
N GLN A 273 11.90 8.32 7.02
CA GLN A 273 12.96 9.30 7.26
C GLN A 273 14.33 8.85 6.73
N ARG A 274 14.66 7.54 6.88
CA ARG A 274 15.92 7.01 6.32
C ARG A 274 15.92 6.98 4.79
N GLN A 275 14.78 6.68 4.15
CA GLN A 275 14.71 6.65 2.68
C GLN A 275 14.78 8.06 2.10
N THR A 276 14.10 9.03 2.70
CA THR A 276 14.10 10.42 2.21
C THR A 276 15.42 11.17 2.49
N ALA A 277 16.19 10.76 3.50
CA ALA A 277 17.54 11.33 3.73
C ALA A 277 18.60 10.83 2.72
N ARG A 278 18.29 9.79 1.94
CA ARG A 278 19.18 9.21 0.90
C ARG A 278 18.89 9.74 -0.50
N ALA A 279 17.71 10.34 -0.71
CA ALA A 279 17.28 10.94 -1.96
C ALA A 279 17.74 12.40 -2.07
#